data_7edef2f846236cc12618ca61003c4848
#
_entry.id   7edef2f846236cc12618ca61003c4848
#
_cell.length_a   1.000
_cell.length_b   1.000
_cell.length_c   1.000
_cell.angle_alpha   90.00
_cell.angle_beta   90.00
_cell.angle_gamma   90.00
#
_symmetry.space_group_name_H-M   'P 1'
#
loop_
_entity.id
_entity.type
_entity.pdbx_description
1 polymer ?
#
loop_
_entity_poly.entity_id
_entity_poly.type
_entity_poly.pdbx_seq_one_letter_code
_entity_poly.pdbx_strand_id
1 'polypeptide(L)'
;MQGRRQFVIMPAKFNDKAVEIIMLWFKNLMVYRLSREISLRAEEMEKQLASMAFTPCGSQDMAKMGWVPPMGSHSDALTHVANGQIVICARKEEKILPSPVIKQALEAKIAKLEAEQARKLKKTEKDSLKDEVLHSLLPRAFSRFSQTMMWIDTVNGLIMVDCASAKKAEDTLALLRKSLGSLPVVPLSMENPIELTLTEWEKKFSGLLFCVPVIGFPAQKFGRG
;
A
#
# COMPACT_ATOMS: atom_id res chain seq x y z
N MET A 1 7.78 21.08 11.98
CA MET A 1 6.71 20.60 11.07
C MET A 1 5.90 19.56 11.82
N GLN A 2 4.75 19.95 12.38
CA GLN A 2 3.88 19.07 13.16
C GLN A 2 2.94 18.34 12.22
N GLY A 3 3.11 17.01 12.08
CA GLY A 3 2.21 16.17 11.33
C GLY A 3 0.85 16.07 12.02
N ARG A 4 -0.20 16.51 11.36
CA ARG A 4 -1.58 16.34 11.81
C ARG A 4 -1.92 14.85 11.88
N ARG A 5 -2.20 14.36 13.09
CA ARG A 5 -2.76 13.01 13.30
C ARG A 5 -4.21 13.04 12.83
N GLN A 6 -4.51 12.32 11.75
CA GLN A 6 -5.89 12.06 11.38
C GLN A 6 -6.44 10.96 12.28
N PHE A 7 -7.39 11.32 13.13
CA PHE A 7 -8.16 10.35 13.92
C PHE A 7 -9.19 9.69 13.00
N VAL A 8 -9.02 8.40 12.75
CA VAL A 8 -10.05 7.59 12.12
C VAL A 8 -10.99 7.11 13.24
N ILE A 9 -12.23 7.58 13.22
CA ILE A 9 -13.27 7.12 14.15
C ILE A 9 -13.69 5.72 13.70
N MET A 10 -13.24 4.69 14.42
CA MET A 10 -13.63 3.31 14.19
C MET A 10 -14.91 2.97 14.98
N PRO A 11 -15.78 2.08 14.45
CA PRO A 11 -16.97 1.64 15.17
C PRO A 11 -16.62 0.88 16.44
N ALA A 12 -17.38 1.11 17.50
CA ALA A 12 -17.14 0.81 18.91
C ALA A 12 -17.15 -0.68 19.35
N LYS A 13 -16.56 -1.60 18.58
CA LYS A 13 -16.42 -3.02 18.95
C LYS A 13 -15.02 -3.61 18.78
N PHE A 14 -14.00 -2.78 18.66
CA PHE A 14 -12.62 -3.26 18.66
C PHE A 14 -12.13 -3.45 20.11
N ASN A 15 -11.50 -4.58 20.37
CA ASN A 15 -10.83 -4.84 21.64
C ASN A 15 -9.67 -3.85 21.79
N ASP A 16 -9.82 -2.84 22.65
CA ASP A 16 -8.96 -1.66 22.76
C ASP A 16 -7.45 -1.96 22.82
N LYS A 17 -7.06 -3.06 23.46
CA LYS A 17 -5.63 -3.42 23.62
C LYS A 17 -4.98 -3.91 22.31
N ALA A 18 -5.71 -4.64 21.49
CA ALA A 18 -5.17 -5.14 20.20
C ALA A 18 -5.05 -4.00 19.17
N VAL A 19 -6.01 -3.06 19.19
CA VAL A 19 -6.00 -1.86 18.34
C VAL A 19 -4.83 -0.94 18.68
N GLU A 20 -4.53 -0.77 19.97
CA GLU A 20 -3.45 0.10 20.43
C GLU A 20 -2.07 -0.39 19.98
N ILE A 21 -1.82 -1.71 20.03
CA ILE A 21 -0.55 -2.31 19.59
C ILE A 21 -0.37 -2.21 18.06
N ILE A 22 -1.44 -2.38 17.29
CA ILE A 22 -1.37 -2.40 15.82
C ILE A 22 -1.36 -1.00 15.24
N MET A 23 -2.06 -0.03 15.83
CA MET A 23 -2.00 1.37 15.41
C MET A 23 -0.60 1.98 15.56
N LEU A 24 0.26 1.46 16.46
CA LEU A 24 1.65 1.88 16.60
C LEU A 24 2.54 1.46 15.42
N TRP A 25 2.17 0.42 14.66
CA TRP A 25 2.98 -0.12 13.57
C TRP A 25 2.57 0.39 12.20
N PHE A 26 1.29 0.74 12.01
CA PHE A 26 0.77 1.22 10.73
C PHE A 26 0.90 2.74 10.63
N LYS A 27 1.59 3.19 9.58
CA LYS A 27 1.74 4.62 9.27
C LYS A 27 0.57 5.17 8.47
N ASN A 28 0.07 4.36 7.53
CA ASN A 28 -1.06 4.71 6.67
C ASN A 28 -1.97 3.49 6.58
N LEU A 29 -3.26 3.69 6.66
CA LEU A 29 -4.22 2.61 6.71
C LEU A 29 -5.18 2.69 5.55
N MET A 30 -5.23 1.63 4.75
CA MET A 30 -6.29 1.38 3.77
C MET A 30 -7.08 0.17 4.21
N VAL A 31 -8.41 0.33 4.32
CA VAL A 31 -9.30 -0.71 4.82
C VAL A 31 -10.15 -1.28 3.69
N TYR A 32 -10.24 -2.59 3.65
CA TYR A 32 -11.06 -3.35 2.72
C TYR A 32 -11.97 -4.27 3.50
N ARG A 33 -13.17 -4.54 2.96
CA ARG A 33 -14.13 -5.48 3.53
C ARG A 33 -14.19 -6.73 2.65
N LEU A 34 -14.25 -7.89 3.27
CA LEU A 34 -14.58 -9.14 2.59
C LEU A 34 -16.07 -9.14 2.23
N SER A 35 -16.40 -9.36 0.95
CA SER A 35 -17.79 -9.41 0.47
C SER A 35 -18.47 -10.72 0.82
N ARG A 36 -17.71 -11.75 1.20
CA ARG A 36 -18.19 -13.07 1.63
C ARG A 36 -17.35 -13.54 2.81
N GLU A 37 -17.96 -14.30 3.68
CA GLU A 37 -17.23 -15.01 4.73
C GLU A 37 -16.31 -16.05 4.09
N ILE A 38 -15.04 -15.95 4.38
CA ILE A 38 -14.02 -16.92 3.99
C ILE A 38 -13.46 -17.47 5.30
N SER A 39 -13.44 -18.79 5.42
CA SER A 39 -12.78 -19.45 6.54
C SER A 39 -11.24 -19.36 6.33
N LEU A 40 -10.65 -18.27 6.79
CA LEU A 40 -9.20 -18.08 6.76
C LEU A 40 -8.58 -18.78 7.98
N ARG A 41 -8.27 -20.06 7.83
CA ARG A 41 -7.50 -20.78 8.85
C ARG A 41 -6.03 -20.47 8.69
N ALA A 42 -5.38 -20.07 9.78
CA ALA A 42 -3.99 -19.65 9.77
C ALA A 42 -3.03 -20.72 9.20
N GLU A 43 -3.25 -21.98 9.53
CA GLU A 43 -2.42 -23.11 9.08
C GLU A 43 -2.55 -23.35 7.57
N GLU A 44 -3.76 -23.23 7.02
CA GLU A 44 -4.00 -23.36 5.59
C GLU A 44 -3.42 -22.17 4.83
N MET A 45 -3.59 -20.97 5.40
CA MET A 45 -3.02 -19.73 4.86
C MET A 45 -1.50 -19.80 4.83
N GLU A 46 -0.85 -20.28 5.89
CA GLU A 46 0.61 -20.45 5.95
C GLU A 46 1.13 -21.29 4.77
N LYS A 47 0.50 -22.43 4.51
CA LYS A 47 0.86 -23.31 3.38
C LYS A 47 0.64 -22.63 2.02
N GLN A 48 -0.44 -21.87 1.88
CA GLN A 48 -0.76 -21.16 0.64
C GLN A 48 0.19 -19.99 0.41
N LEU A 49 0.55 -19.25 1.45
CA LEU A 49 1.52 -18.15 1.38
C LEU A 49 2.92 -18.67 1.07
N ALA A 50 3.30 -19.85 1.57
CA ALA A 50 4.60 -20.46 1.31
C ALA A 50 4.85 -20.70 -0.19
N SER A 51 3.81 -20.98 -0.98
CA SER A 51 3.92 -21.11 -2.44
C SER A 51 4.35 -19.83 -3.15
N MET A 52 4.09 -18.68 -2.53
CA MET A 52 4.43 -17.33 -3.01
C MET A 52 5.40 -16.61 -2.08
N ALA A 53 6.25 -17.38 -1.36
CA ALA A 53 7.31 -16.81 -0.53
C ALA A 53 8.23 -15.92 -1.37
N PHE A 54 8.76 -14.88 -0.75
CA PHE A 54 9.63 -13.93 -1.42
C PHE A 54 10.93 -14.63 -1.88
N THR A 55 11.23 -14.44 -3.16
CA THR A 55 12.52 -14.80 -3.75
C THR A 55 13.11 -13.57 -4.42
N PRO A 56 14.41 -13.32 -4.32
CA PRO A 56 15.04 -12.16 -4.94
C PRO A 56 14.79 -12.10 -6.46
N CYS A 57 14.84 -10.89 -7.01
CA CYS A 57 14.77 -10.70 -8.47
C CYS A 57 15.90 -11.40 -9.18
N GLY A 58 15.58 -12.10 -10.25
CA GLY A 58 16.56 -12.61 -11.20
C GLY A 58 17.26 -11.47 -11.95
N SER A 59 18.23 -11.83 -12.79
CA SER A 59 19.01 -10.86 -13.56
C SER A 59 18.17 -10.04 -14.52
N GLN A 60 17.06 -10.58 -15.02
CA GLN A 60 16.18 -9.95 -16.01
C GLN A 60 14.84 -9.49 -15.44
N ASP A 61 14.61 -9.67 -14.13
CA ASP A 61 13.38 -9.25 -13.51
C ASP A 61 13.42 -7.75 -13.20
N MET A 62 12.38 -7.02 -13.60
CA MET A 62 12.20 -5.60 -13.24
C MET A 62 11.71 -5.42 -11.81
N ALA A 63 10.83 -6.29 -11.38
CA ALA A 63 10.27 -6.30 -10.03
C ALA A 63 9.75 -7.68 -9.66
N LYS A 64 9.84 -8.03 -8.38
CA LYS A 64 9.28 -9.25 -7.82
C LYS A 64 8.66 -8.97 -6.46
N MET A 65 7.58 -9.67 -6.16
CA MET A 65 6.85 -9.53 -4.92
C MET A 65 6.54 -10.90 -4.33
N GLY A 66 6.67 -11.03 -3.01
CA GLY A 66 6.40 -12.27 -2.30
C GLY A 66 6.20 -12.03 -0.81
N TRP A 67 5.83 -13.10 -0.10
CA TRP A 67 5.58 -13.07 1.32
C TRP A 67 6.86 -13.24 2.12
N VAL A 68 6.97 -12.50 3.22
CA VAL A 68 8.07 -12.59 4.19
C VAL A 68 7.50 -12.67 5.60
N PRO A 69 8.25 -13.24 6.55
CA PRO A 69 7.83 -13.26 7.94
C PRO A 69 7.55 -11.85 8.47
N PRO A 70 6.35 -11.60 9.06
CA PRO A 70 5.99 -10.28 9.58
C PRO A 70 6.81 -9.89 10.82
N MET A 71 7.27 -10.87 11.59
CA MET A 71 8.09 -10.67 12.79
C MET A 71 9.60 -10.63 12.50
N GLY A 72 10.00 -10.64 11.23
CA GLY A 72 11.40 -10.60 10.82
C GLY A 72 12.19 -11.80 11.33
N SER A 73 13.34 -11.55 11.99
CA SER A 73 14.24 -12.59 12.52
C SER A 73 13.69 -13.34 13.73
N HIS A 74 12.57 -12.93 14.31
CA HIS A 74 12.00 -13.56 15.50
C HIS A 74 11.12 -14.78 15.21
N SER A 75 10.68 -14.93 13.97
CA SER A 75 9.85 -16.07 13.54
C SER A 75 9.98 -16.27 12.04
N ASP A 76 10.13 -17.50 11.60
CA ASP A 76 10.14 -17.87 10.17
C ASP A 76 8.72 -18.04 9.61
N ALA A 77 7.70 -18.02 10.45
CA ALA A 77 6.30 -18.12 10.03
C ALA A 77 5.89 -16.91 9.19
N LEU A 78 5.24 -17.16 8.05
CA LEU A 78 4.71 -16.12 7.15
C LEU A 78 3.45 -15.46 7.69
N THR A 79 2.81 -16.09 8.69
CA THR A 79 1.63 -15.59 9.39
C THR A 79 1.95 -15.40 10.88
N HIS A 80 1.48 -14.31 11.45
CA HIS A 80 1.45 -14.11 12.89
C HIS A 80 0.00 -14.00 13.34
N VAL A 81 -0.42 -14.89 14.24
CA VAL A 81 -1.81 -14.99 14.70
C VAL A 81 -1.93 -14.59 16.15
N ALA A 82 -2.83 -13.67 16.43
CA ALA A 82 -3.16 -13.24 17.78
C ALA A 82 -4.67 -12.92 17.87
N ASN A 83 -5.36 -13.52 18.81
CA ASN A 83 -6.78 -13.24 19.12
C ASN A 83 -7.73 -13.28 17.90
N GLY A 84 -7.56 -14.25 16.98
CA GLY A 84 -8.37 -14.37 15.76
C GLY A 84 -8.00 -13.38 14.66
N GLN A 85 -6.89 -12.69 14.82
CA GLN A 85 -6.36 -11.75 13.85
C GLN A 85 -5.05 -12.29 13.25
N ILE A 86 -4.85 -12.06 11.97
CA ILE A 86 -3.72 -12.58 11.22
C ILE A 86 -2.94 -11.41 10.65
N VAL A 87 -1.65 -11.35 10.95
CA VAL A 87 -0.72 -10.36 10.36
C VAL A 87 0.18 -11.07 9.38
N ILE A 88 0.31 -10.50 8.18
CA ILE A 88 1.20 -10.96 7.11
C ILE A 88 2.00 -9.79 6.56
N CYS A 89 3.14 -10.06 5.94
CA CYS A 89 3.99 -9.04 5.36
C CYS A 89 4.38 -9.40 3.93
N ALA A 90 4.12 -8.49 2.99
CA ALA A 90 4.58 -8.61 1.62
C ALA A 90 5.85 -7.78 1.43
N ARG A 91 6.84 -8.33 0.72
CA ARG A 91 8.05 -7.62 0.29
C ARG A 91 8.06 -7.53 -1.23
N LYS A 92 8.30 -6.32 -1.73
CA LYS A 92 8.51 -6.04 -3.14
C LYS A 92 9.95 -5.59 -3.35
N GLU A 93 10.63 -6.23 -4.28
CA GLU A 93 11.89 -5.80 -4.83
C GLU A 93 11.64 -5.17 -6.21
N GLU A 94 12.22 -4.02 -6.45
CA GLU A 94 12.11 -3.25 -7.68
C GLU A 94 13.49 -2.82 -8.14
N LYS A 95 13.84 -3.09 -9.40
CA LYS A 95 15.08 -2.59 -10.00
C LYS A 95 14.97 -1.11 -10.32
N ILE A 96 15.92 -0.32 -9.85
CA ILE A 96 15.95 1.13 -10.10
C ILE A 96 16.73 1.39 -11.38
N LEU A 97 16.02 1.76 -12.44
CA LEU A 97 16.59 2.20 -13.70
C LEU A 97 16.08 3.61 -14.03
N PRO A 98 16.84 4.66 -13.70
CA PRO A 98 16.43 6.03 -14.01
C PRO A 98 16.32 6.24 -15.52
N SER A 99 15.21 6.86 -15.95
CA SER A 99 14.96 7.15 -17.37
C SER A 99 16.10 7.90 -18.08
N PRO A 100 16.83 8.85 -17.45
CA PRO A 100 17.98 9.50 -18.07
C PRO A 100 19.11 8.53 -18.42
N VAL A 101 19.38 7.54 -17.56
CA VAL A 101 20.44 6.54 -17.79
C VAL A 101 20.09 5.66 -18.99
N ILE A 102 18.83 5.22 -19.07
CA ILE A 102 18.34 4.43 -20.22
C ILE A 102 18.47 5.25 -21.50
N LYS A 103 18.06 6.54 -21.47
CA LYS A 103 18.09 7.43 -22.61
C LYS A 103 19.53 7.65 -23.10
N GLN A 104 20.46 7.95 -22.21
CA GLN A 104 21.87 8.15 -22.53
C GLN A 104 22.51 6.89 -23.16
N ALA A 105 22.24 5.72 -22.56
CA ALA A 105 22.75 4.46 -23.10
C ALA A 105 22.14 4.13 -24.47
N LEU A 106 20.86 4.43 -24.68
CA LEU A 106 20.17 4.25 -25.95
C LEU A 106 20.72 5.20 -27.02
N GLU A 107 20.90 6.47 -26.72
CA GLU A 107 21.47 7.46 -27.65
C GLU A 107 22.89 7.08 -28.08
N ALA A 108 23.72 6.62 -27.15
CA ALA A 108 25.08 6.14 -27.46
C ALA A 108 25.05 4.92 -28.41
N LYS A 109 24.15 3.95 -28.21
CA LYS A 109 23.99 2.80 -29.11
C LYS A 109 23.45 3.20 -30.48
N ILE A 110 22.46 4.10 -30.53
CA ILE A 110 21.90 4.61 -31.79
C ILE A 110 23.00 5.30 -32.59
N ALA A 111 23.76 6.23 -31.98
CA ALA A 111 24.82 6.94 -32.65
C ALA A 111 25.88 6.00 -33.26
N LYS A 112 26.25 4.95 -32.52
CA LYS A 112 27.18 3.92 -32.98
C LYS A 112 26.68 3.19 -34.21
N LEU A 113 25.40 2.69 -34.15
CA LEU A 113 24.81 1.93 -35.25
C LEU A 113 24.53 2.81 -36.50
N GLU A 114 24.09 4.05 -36.29
CA GLU A 114 23.89 5.00 -37.43
C GLU A 114 25.21 5.34 -38.12
N ALA A 115 26.34 5.42 -37.36
CA ALA A 115 27.68 5.59 -37.93
C ALA A 115 28.16 4.35 -38.71
N GLU A 116 27.92 3.12 -38.17
CA GLU A 116 28.29 1.86 -38.80
C GLU A 116 27.48 1.59 -40.08
N GLN A 117 26.19 1.90 -40.06
CA GLN A 117 25.29 1.63 -41.20
C GLN A 117 25.14 2.79 -42.17
N ALA A 118 25.73 3.97 -41.89
CA ALA A 118 25.61 5.19 -42.67
C ALA A 118 24.15 5.58 -43.03
N ARG A 119 23.16 5.18 -42.18
CA ARG A 119 21.75 5.48 -42.30
C ARG A 119 21.09 5.77 -40.97
N LYS A 120 20.01 6.54 -41.00
CA LYS A 120 19.18 6.74 -39.82
C LYS A 120 18.35 5.51 -39.49
N LEU A 121 18.28 5.13 -38.22
CA LEU A 121 17.49 3.99 -37.75
C LEU A 121 16.00 4.31 -37.76
N LYS A 122 15.19 3.31 -38.14
CA LYS A 122 13.73 3.36 -38.08
C LYS A 122 13.24 3.30 -36.63
N LYS A 123 11.99 3.73 -36.39
CA LYS A 123 11.38 3.72 -35.07
C LYS A 123 11.37 2.32 -34.43
N THR A 124 11.00 1.31 -35.19
CA THR A 124 10.97 -0.09 -34.74
C THR A 124 12.35 -0.60 -34.31
N GLU A 125 13.42 -0.21 -35.02
CA GLU A 125 14.80 -0.55 -34.66
C GLU A 125 15.22 0.14 -33.35
N LYS A 126 14.78 1.39 -33.16
CA LYS A 126 15.05 2.14 -31.89
C LYS A 126 14.31 1.53 -30.72
N ASP A 127 13.08 1.03 -30.90
CA ASP A 127 12.31 0.35 -29.85
C ASP A 127 12.98 -0.98 -29.47
N SER A 128 13.43 -1.77 -30.45
CA SER A 128 14.21 -3.01 -30.19
C SER A 128 15.51 -2.74 -29.47
N LEU A 129 16.23 -1.68 -29.83
CA LEU A 129 17.47 -1.25 -29.15
C LEU A 129 17.21 -0.80 -27.72
N LYS A 130 16.06 -0.18 -27.45
CA LYS A 130 15.67 0.20 -26.10
C LYS A 130 15.50 -1.03 -25.22
N ASP A 131 14.83 -2.09 -25.71
CA ASP A 131 14.67 -3.32 -24.98
C ASP A 131 16.01 -4.02 -24.74
N GLU A 132 16.91 -4.02 -25.73
CA GLU A 132 18.26 -4.54 -25.58
C GLU A 132 19.08 -3.76 -24.52
N VAL A 133 18.97 -2.43 -24.50
CA VAL A 133 19.61 -1.59 -23.50
C VAL A 133 19.04 -1.89 -22.11
N LEU A 134 17.72 -2.02 -21.98
CA LEU A 134 17.10 -2.41 -20.72
C LEU A 134 17.63 -3.77 -20.22
N HIS A 135 17.63 -4.78 -21.06
CA HIS A 135 18.17 -6.10 -20.72
C HIS A 135 19.65 -6.07 -20.30
N SER A 136 20.46 -5.20 -20.90
CA SER A 136 21.86 -5.04 -20.55
C SER A 136 22.09 -4.29 -19.23
N LEU A 137 21.17 -3.38 -18.85
CA LEU A 137 21.28 -2.59 -17.64
C LEU A 137 20.65 -3.27 -16.42
N LEU A 138 19.62 -4.10 -16.60
CA LEU A 138 18.91 -4.78 -15.51
C LEU A 138 19.82 -5.54 -14.54
N PRO A 139 20.82 -6.34 -14.98
CA PRO A 139 21.69 -7.06 -14.06
C PRO A 139 22.55 -6.16 -13.17
N ARG A 140 22.81 -4.92 -13.65
CA ARG A 140 23.63 -3.92 -12.94
C ARG A 140 22.80 -2.92 -12.15
N ALA A 141 21.48 -2.99 -12.25
CA ALA A 141 20.60 -2.06 -11.59
C ALA A 141 20.54 -2.31 -10.08
N PHE A 142 20.51 -1.23 -9.31
CA PHE A 142 20.29 -1.30 -7.87
C PHE A 142 18.85 -1.76 -7.58
N SER A 143 18.70 -2.55 -6.53
CA SER A 143 17.39 -3.00 -6.06
C SER A 143 16.89 -2.12 -4.92
N ARG A 144 15.62 -1.74 -4.97
CA ARG A 144 14.90 -1.10 -3.87
C ARG A 144 13.92 -2.10 -3.29
N PHE A 145 13.97 -2.25 -1.97
CA PHE A 145 13.03 -3.10 -1.23
C PHE A 145 11.97 -2.24 -0.57
N SER A 146 10.73 -2.67 -0.65
CA SER A 146 9.62 -2.10 0.10
C SER A 146 8.82 -3.21 0.76
N GLN A 147 8.40 -2.97 2.01
CA GLN A 147 7.54 -3.89 2.76
C GLN A 147 6.16 -3.27 2.92
N THR A 148 5.15 -4.10 2.97
CA THR A 148 3.76 -3.73 3.20
C THR A 148 3.18 -4.72 4.19
N MET A 149 2.84 -4.22 5.38
CA MET A 149 2.15 -5.01 6.39
C MET A 149 0.66 -5.06 6.04
N MET A 150 0.07 -6.21 6.31
CA MET A 150 -1.36 -6.42 6.14
C MET A 150 -1.90 -7.12 7.38
N TRP A 151 -2.99 -6.62 7.89
CA TRP A 151 -3.71 -7.17 9.03
C TRP A 151 -5.09 -7.62 8.59
N ILE A 152 -5.42 -8.86 8.87
CA ILE A 152 -6.68 -9.50 8.52
C ILE A 152 -7.44 -9.78 9.81
N ASP A 153 -8.58 -9.14 9.98
CA ASP A 153 -9.54 -9.42 11.03
C ASP A 153 -10.56 -10.42 10.50
N THR A 154 -10.42 -11.66 10.94
CA THR A 154 -11.29 -12.76 10.50
C THR A 154 -12.68 -12.67 11.10
N VAL A 155 -12.82 -12.00 12.26
CA VAL A 155 -14.11 -11.86 12.97
C VAL A 155 -15.01 -10.84 12.29
N ASN A 156 -14.45 -9.67 11.92
CA ASN A 156 -15.21 -8.59 11.30
C ASN A 156 -15.12 -8.62 9.76
N GLY A 157 -14.35 -9.53 9.18
CA GLY A 157 -14.18 -9.62 7.73
C GLY A 157 -13.50 -8.40 7.14
N LEU A 158 -12.52 -7.82 7.85
CA LEU A 158 -11.80 -6.64 7.41
C LEU A 158 -10.34 -6.98 7.09
N ILE A 159 -9.82 -6.32 6.06
CA ILE A 159 -8.41 -6.38 5.69
C ILE A 159 -7.87 -4.97 5.72
N MET A 160 -6.83 -4.76 6.50
CA MET A 160 -6.15 -3.49 6.67
C MET A 160 -4.75 -3.57 6.09
N VAL A 161 -4.39 -2.61 5.24
CA VAL A 161 -3.11 -2.57 4.52
C VAL A 161 -2.37 -1.30 4.89
N ASP A 162 -1.11 -1.45 5.35
CA ASP A 162 -0.25 -0.30 5.67
C ASP A 162 0.38 0.29 4.42
N CYS A 163 -0.36 1.14 3.74
CA CYS A 163 0.16 1.89 2.59
C CYS A 163 -0.65 3.16 2.33
N ALA A 164 0.02 4.17 1.76
CA ALA A 164 -0.60 5.44 1.37
C ALA A 164 -1.17 5.41 -0.06
N SER A 165 -0.81 4.42 -0.88
CA SER A 165 -1.17 4.33 -2.30
C SER A 165 -2.15 3.19 -2.55
N ALA A 166 -3.30 3.50 -3.15
CA ALA A 166 -4.30 2.52 -3.56
C ALA A 166 -3.69 1.44 -4.48
N LYS A 167 -2.87 1.84 -5.45
CA LYS A 167 -2.17 0.90 -6.33
C LYS A 167 -1.30 -0.10 -5.57
N LYS A 168 -0.56 0.35 -4.56
CA LYS A 168 0.27 -0.53 -3.73
C LYS A 168 -0.59 -1.49 -2.90
N ALA A 169 -1.73 -1.03 -2.38
CA ALA A 169 -2.70 -1.88 -1.68
C ALA A 169 -3.28 -2.95 -2.63
N GLU A 170 -3.70 -2.55 -3.82
CA GLU A 170 -4.24 -3.44 -4.83
C GLU A 170 -3.22 -4.49 -5.29
N ASP A 171 -1.96 -4.10 -5.52
CA ASP A 171 -0.86 -5.03 -5.84
C ASP A 171 -0.70 -6.09 -4.73
N THR A 172 -0.74 -5.65 -3.46
CA THR A 172 -0.61 -6.55 -2.31
C THR A 172 -1.82 -7.48 -2.16
N LEU A 173 -3.04 -6.96 -2.36
CA LEU A 173 -4.27 -7.75 -2.38
C LEU A 173 -4.30 -8.73 -3.56
N ALA A 174 -3.77 -8.34 -4.71
CA ALA A 174 -3.64 -9.23 -5.87
C ALA A 174 -2.68 -10.40 -5.59
N LEU A 175 -1.57 -10.14 -4.87
CA LEU A 175 -0.68 -11.20 -4.41
C LEU A 175 -1.41 -12.15 -3.45
N LEU A 176 -2.16 -11.61 -2.48
CA LEU A 176 -2.94 -12.42 -1.54
C LEU A 176 -4.01 -13.25 -2.27
N ARG A 177 -4.69 -12.66 -3.25
CA ARG A 177 -5.67 -13.38 -4.08
C ARG A 177 -5.03 -14.52 -4.86
N LYS A 178 -3.83 -14.33 -5.40
CA LYS A 178 -3.09 -15.40 -6.10
C LYS A 178 -2.70 -16.53 -5.16
N SER A 179 -2.32 -16.21 -3.92
CA SER A 179 -1.95 -17.21 -2.91
C SER A 179 -3.15 -18.03 -2.43
N LEU A 180 -4.29 -17.36 -2.16
CA LEU A 180 -5.51 -18.00 -1.63
C LEU A 180 -6.42 -18.57 -2.74
N GLY A 181 -6.17 -18.26 -4.01
CA GLY A 181 -7.01 -18.63 -5.15
C GLY A 181 -8.24 -17.72 -5.33
N SER A 182 -8.87 -17.26 -4.27
CA SER A 182 -10.03 -16.34 -4.31
C SER A 182 -10.00 -15.40 -3.12
N LEU A 183 -10.22 -14.11 -3.38
CA LEU A 183 -10.33 -13.09 -2.33
C LEU A 183 -11.31 -12.00 -2.78
N PRO A 184 -12.61 -12.14 -2.46
CA PRO A 184 -13.63 -11.14 -2.78
C PRO A 184 -13.54 -9.99 -1.79
N VAL A 185 -12.82 -8.94 -2.13
CA VAL A 185 -12.64 -7.74 -1.31
C VAL A 185 -13.13 -6.50 -2.04
N VAL A 186 -13.72 -5.60 -1.29
CA VAL A 186 -14.13 -4.26 -1.73
C VAL A 186 -13.52 -3.22 -0.81
N PRO A 187 -13.13 -2.04 -1.30
CA PRO A 187 -12.70 -0.94 -0.45
C PRO A 187 -13.81 -0.61 0.56
N LEU A 188 -13.44 -0.35 1.81
CA LEU A 188 -14.38 0.13 2.79
C LEU A 188 -14.73 1.58 2.47
N SER A 189 -15.85 1.78 1.79
CA SER A 189 -16.44 3.09 1.55
C SER A 189 -17.57 3.34 2.55
N MET A 190 -17.77 4.58 2.93
CA MET A 190 -18.96 4.97 3.69
C MET A 190 -20.19 4.81 2.78
N GLU A 191 -21.27 4.25 3.31
CA GLU A 191 -22.53 4.08 2.56
C GLU A 191 -23.09 5.44 2.11
N ASN A 192 -22.92 6.46 2.94
CA ASN A 192 -23.25 7.82 2.61
C ASN A 192 -21.98 8.65 2.40
N PRO A 193 -21.87 9.42 1.31
CA PRO A 193 -20.78 10.39 1.15
C PRO A 193 -20.70 11.33 2.37
N ILE A 194 -19.50 11.60 2.84
CA ILE A 194 -19.24 12.45 4.01
C ILE A 194 -19.91 13.83 3.82
N GLU A 195 -19.92 14.33 2.60
CA GLU A 195 -20.55 15.59 2.21
C GLU A 195 -22.07 15.60 2.48
N LEU A 196 -22.77 14.50 2.15
CA LEU A 196 -24.19 14.36 2.43
C LEU A 196 -24.47 14.29 3.92
N THR A 197 -23.66 13.50 4.65
CA THR A 197 -23.79 13.37 6.11
C THR A 197 -23.56 14.70 6.82
N LEU A 198 -22.54 15.46 6.42
CA LEU A 198 -22.26 16.80 6.96
C LEU A 198 -23.39 17.78 6.63
N THR A 199 -23.93 17.74 5.41
CA THR A 199 -25.05 18.59 5.00
C THR A 199 -26.33 18.25 5.76
N GLU A 200 -26.59 16.99 6.02
CA GLU A 200 -27.73 16.56 6.85
C GLU A 200 -27.56 17.00 8.31
N TRP A 201 -26.35 16.91 8.85
CA TRP A 201 -26.04 17.41 10.18
C TRP A 201 -26.20 18.94 10.25
N GLU A 202 -25.70 19.68 9.26
CA GLU A 202 -25.87 21.13 9.20
C GLU A 202 -27.35 21.50 9.17
N LYS A 203 -28.18 20.84 8.36
CA LYS A 203 -29.64 21.03 8.32
C LYS A 203 -30.30 20.68 9.65
N LYS A 204 -29.87 19.61 10.30
CA LYS A 204 -30.43 19.16 11.57
C LYS A 204 -30.04 20.06 12.75
N PHE A 205 -28.82 20.63 12.71
CA PHE A 205 -28.32 21.52 13.76
C PHE A 205 -28.58 23.00 13.51
N SER A 206 -28.83 23.42 12.27
CA SER A 206 -29.21 24.81 11.96
C SER A 206 -30.52 25.22 12.63
N GLY A 207 -31.41 24.27 12.92
CA GLY A 207 -32.61 24.53 13.74
C GLY A 207 -32.36 24.65 15.24
N LEU A 208 -31.21 24.18 15.75
CA LEU A 208 -30.85 24.20 17.18
C LEU A 208 -29.91 25.37 17.56
N LEU A 209 -29.32 26.04 16.58
CA LEU A 209 -28.37 27.14 16.81
C LEU A 209 -29.01 28.44 17.27
N PHE A 210 -30.35 28.52 17.34
CA PHE A 210 -31.06 29.69 17.85
C PHE A 210 -31.22 29.75 19.39
N CYS A 211 -30.70 28.75 20.12
CA CYS A 211 -30.82 28.69 21.59
C CYS A 211 -29.51 28.42 22.33
N VAL A 212 -28.35 28.78 21.79
CA VAL A 212 -27.13 28.81 22.61
C VAL A 212 -26.94 30.26 23.08
N PRO A 213 -27.12 30.57 24.40
CA PRO A 213 -26.75 31.87 24.91
C PRO A 213 -25.25 32.05 24.70
N VAL A 214 -24.89 33.12 24.02
CA VAL A 214 -23.48 33.54 23.87
C VAL A 214 -22.93 33.75 25.27
N ILE A 215 -22.25 32.75 25.83
CA ILE A 215 -21.44 32.92 27.02
C ILE A 215 -20.26 33.79 26.59
N GLY A 216 -20.32 35.05 26.91
CA GLY A 216 -19.31 36.05 26.58
C GLY A 216 -17.94 35.60 27.15
N PHE A 217 -16.99 35.35 26.28
CA PHE A 217 -15.58 35.28 26.68
C PHE A 217 -15.13 36.69 27.10
N PRO A 218 -14.58 36.87 28.31
CA PRO A 218 -14.01 38.15 28.68
C PRO A 218 -12.81 38.46 27.80
N ALA A 219 -12.87 39.61 27.12
CA ALA A 219 -11.77 40.14 26.33
C ALA A 219 -10.54 40.34 27.22
N GLN A 220 -9.53 39.50 27.07
CA GLN A 220 -8.19 39.72 27.64
C GLN A 220 -7.55 40.89 26.86
N LYS A 221 -7.44 42.03 27.56
CA LYS A 221 -6.63 43.16 27.11
C LYS A 221 -5.17 42.75 27.05
N PHE A 222 -4.62 42.60 25.86
CA PHE A 222 -3.18 42.60 25.67
C PHE A 222 -2.67 44.04 25.88
N GLY A 223 -2.05 44.27 27.05
CA GLY A 223 -1.29 45.47 27.34
C GLY A 223 -0.02 45.48 26.47
N ARG A 224 0.16 46.59 25.76
CA ARG A 224 1.44 46.97 25.16
C ARG A 224 2.38 47.35 26.29
N GLY A 225 3.56 46.75 26.33
CA GLY A 225 4.73 47.14 27.06
C GLY A 225 5.93 46.65 26.26
#